data_b281ef41067341caebf72abc7c0f7f13
#
_entry.id   b281ef41067341caebf72abc7c0f7f13
#
_cell.length_a   1.000
_cell.length_b   1.000
_cell.length_c   1.000
_cell.angle_alpha   90.00
_cell.angle_beta   90.00
_cell.angle_gamma   90.00
#
_symmetry.space_group_name_H-M   'P 1'
#
loop_
_entity.id
_entity.type
_entity.pdbx_description
1 polymer ?
#
loop_
_entity_poly.entity_id
_entity_poly.type
_entity_poly.pdbx_seq_one_letter_code
_entity_poly.pdbx_strand_id
1 'polypeptide(L)'
;MKFNYLKRAGVLSVLGLTVLSCQNDDDNSKKTNAEIDFNNTSSVPALVVAKEGFEDLKITSMISSSDVLSQSPSFVYGAQPDGAGFMKDPNGDGYMMITNHEILQSVSRVYFDKTLKPIKGDYIVDGIGGMTRLCSATLATPGIHGFGPMFLTAGESGEESMVHGIDPFSLSSEKSRKDRVLPALGKASMENAVPLTKDASNKKKRKQD
;
A
#
# COMPACT_ATOMS: atom_id res chain seq x y z
N MET A 1 25.08 -14.29 -76.03
CA MET A 1 26.42 -14.44 -76.57
C MET A 1 27.44 -14.19 -75.43
N LYS A 2 28.31 -15.24 -75.17
CA LYS A 2 29.49 -15.31 -74.31
C LYS A 2 29.30 -15.17 -72.82
N PHE A 3 29.21 -16.24 -72.07
CA PHE A 3 30.12 -17.10 -71.31
C PHE A 3 31.46 -16.46 -70.88
N ASN A 4 31.72 -16.52 -69.57
CA ASN A 4 32.96 -17.00 -68.92
C ASN A 4 32.75 -16.94 -67.40
N TYR A 5 32.66 -18.02 -66.78
CA TYR A 5 33.47 -19.06 -66.11
C TYR A 5 34.54 -18.54 -65.13
N LEU A 6 34.34 -19.01 -63.92
CA LEU A 6 35.26 -19.60 -62.94
C LEU A 6 36.20 -18.68 -62.13
N LYS A 7 36.09 -18.77 -60.83
CA LYS A 7 37.07 -19.53 -60.06
C LYS A 7 36.61 -19.80 -58.63
N ARG A 8 36.72 -21.04 -58.24
CA ARG A 8 36.54 -21.57 -56.91
C ARG A 8 37.65 -21.04 -55.96
N ALA A 9 37.31 -20.64 -54.76
CA ALA A 9 38.19 -20.72 -53.62
C ALA A 9 37.36 -21.09 -52.42
N GLY A 10 37.61 -22.26 -51.88
CA GLY A 10 37.01 -22.76 -50.66
C GLY A 10 37.56 -21.99 -49.48
N VAL A 11 36.70 -21.66 -48.58
CA VAL A 11 37.10 -21.19 -47.25
C VAL A 11 36.40 -22.07 -46.22
N LEU A 12 37.22 -22.64 -45.41
CA LEU A 12 36.92 -23.48 -44.24
C LEU A 12 35.81 -22.88 -43.39
N SER A 13 34.79 -23.69 -43.15
CA SER A 13 33.83 -23.45 -42.09
C SER A 13 34.49 -23.72 -40.72
N VAL A 14 34.84 -22.66 -40.03
CA VAL A 14 35.11 -22.74 -38.60
C VAL A 14 33.77 -22.60 -37.88
N LEU A 15 33.24 -23.72 -37.40
CA LEU A 15 32.13 -23.74 -36.47
C LEU A 15 32.63 -23.14 -35.14
N GLY A 16 32.41 -21.86 -34.95
CA GLY A 16 32.56 -21.22 -33.65
C GLY A 16 31.33 -21.56 -32.82
N LEU A 17 31.45 -22.52 -31.90
CA LEU A 17 30.51 -22.63 -30.79
C LEU A 17 30.62 -21.35 -29.96
N THR A 18 29.70 -20.43 -30.16
CA THR A 18 29.45 -19.40 -29.17
C THR A 18 28.64 -20.02 -28.03
N VAL A 19 29.34 -20.44 -26.99
CA VAL A 19 28.73 -20.62 -25.66
C VAL A 19 28.15 -19.25 -25.27
N LEU A 20 26.85 -19.13 -25.41
CA LEU A 20 26.11 -18.09 -24.70
C LEU A 20 26.28 -18.38 -23.21
N SER A 21 27.34 -17.84 -22.65
CA SER A 21 27.45 -17.64 -21.22
C SER A 21 26.31 -16.72 -20.86
N CYS A 22 25.30 -17.19 -20.15
CA CYS A 22 24.48 -16.34 -19.32
C CYS A 22 25.42 -15.63 -18.36
N GLN A 23 25.84 -14.44 -18.71
CA GLN A 23 26.32 -13.51 -17.71
C GLN A 23 25.15 -13.27 -16.79
N ASN A 24 25.20 -13.88 -15.61
CA ASN A 24 24.55 -13.31 -14.47
C ASN A 24 25.16 -11.91 -14.34
N ASP A 25 24.43 -10.93 -14.79
CA ASP A 25 24.64 -9.57 -14.34
C ASP A 25 24.32 -9.57 -12.86
N ASP A 26 25.28 -10.05 -12.07
CA ASP A 26 25.43 -9.64 -10.69
C ASP A 26 25.72 -8.14 -10.73
N ASP A 27 24.66 -7.38 -11.03
CA ASP A 27 24.59 -5.96 -10.76
C ASP A 27 24.59 -5.81 -9.24
N ASN A 28 25.80 -6.02 -8.71
CA ASN A 28 26.15 -5.82 -7.31
C ASN A 28 26.22 -4.31 -7.05
N SER A 29 25.26 -3.58 -7.59
CA SER A 29 24.83 -2.32 -7.03
C SER A 29 24.27 -2.69 -5.65
N LYS A 30 25.13 -2.63 -4.64
CA LYS A 30 24.70 -2.51 -3.25
C LYS A 30 23.72 -1.34 -3.22
N LYS A 31 22.43 -1.62 -3.47
CA LYS A 31 21.39 -0.78 -2.92
C LYS A 31 21.64 -0.83 -1.43
N THR A 32 22.38 0.12 -0.94
CA THR A 32 22.38 0.45 0.47
C THR A 32 20.93 0.84 0.74
N ASN A 33 20.12 -0.15 1.12
CA ASN A 33 18.86 0.14 1.76
C ASN A 33 19.29 0.98 2.96
N ALA A 34 19.06 2.29 2.86
CA ALA A 34 19.27 3.16 3.99
C ALA A 34 18.43 2.54 5.10
N GLU A 35 19.10 2.06 6.13
CA GLU A 35 18.43 1.47 7.28
C GLU A 35 17.49 2.53 7.81
N ILE A 36 16.19 2.22 7.88
CA ILE A 36 15.22 3.16 8.41
C ILE A 36 15.44 3.20 9.91
N ASP A 37 15.99 4.28 10.41
CA ASP A 37 16.10 4.50 11.84
C ASP A 37 14.75 4.94 12.38
N PHE A 38 14.05 4.00 13.02
CA PHE A 38 12.75 4.25 13.64
C PHE A 38 12.91 5.15 14.87
N ASN A 39 12.58 6.41 14.72
CA ASN A 39 12.61 7.40 15.78
C ASN A 39 11.20 7.89 16.10
N ASN A 40 11.01 8.40 17.31
CA ASN A 40 9.81 9.13 17.66
C ASN A 40 9.75 10.41 16.82
N THR A 41 8.75 10.53 15.96
CA THR A 41 8.52 11.69 15.09
C THR A 41 7.34 12.52 15.57
N SER A 42 6.49 11.97 16.44
CA SER A 42 5.41 12.69 17.10
C SER A 42 5.92 13.53 18.27
N SER A 43 5.25 14.64 18.53
CA SER A 43 5.40 15.44 19.73
C SER A 43 4.90 14.73 21.01
N VAL A 44 4.05 13.72 20.82
CA VAL A 44 3.51 12.88 21.89
C VAL A 44 4.35 11.61 22.00
N PRO A 45 4.88 11.27 23.17
CA PRO A 45 5.65 10.04 23.34
C PRO A 45 4.78 8.79 23.16
N ALA A 46 5.40 7.65 22.89
CA ALA A 46 4.70 6.37 22.85
C ALA A 46 4.04 6.08 24.21
N LEU A 47 2.77 5.76 24.19
CA LEU A 47 1.97 5.43 25.39
C LEU A 47 2.04 3.94 25.74
N VAL A 48 2.75 3.16 24.93
CA VAL A 48 2.91 1.71 25.07
C VAL A 48 4.36 1.41 25.39
N VAL A 49 4.61 0.51 26.32
CA VAL A 49 5.94 0.02 26.68
C VAL A 49 6.01 -1.49 26.50
N ALA A 50 7.15 -2.00 26.06
CA ALA A 50 7.41 -3.43 26.00
C ALA A 50 7.45 -3.99 27.43
N LYS A 51 6.81 -5.15 27.63
CA LYS A 51 6.84 -5.88 28.89
C LYS A 51 7.96 -6.94 28.87
N GLU A 52 8.17 -7.57 30.02
CA GLU A 52 9.09 -8.69 30.18
C GLU A 52 8.85 -9.76 29.09
N GLY A 53 9.92 -10.19 28.44
CA GLY A 53 9.90 -11.12 27.31
C GLY A 53 9.74 -10.43 25.93
N PHE A 54 9.60 -9.10 25.87
CA PHE A 54 9.44 -8.33 24.64
C PHE A 54 10.43 -7.15 24.57
N GLU A 55 11.56 -7.22 25.27
CA GLU A 55 12.53 -6.15 25.42
C GLU A 55 13.18 -5.75 24.07
N ASP A 56 13.22 -6.69 23.14
CA ASP A 56 13.77 -6.45 21.79
C ASP A 56 12.83 -5.62 20.90
N LEU A 57 11.58 -5.37 21.32
CA LEU A 57 10.64 -4.56 20.56
C LEU A 57 10.94 -3.07 20.76
N LYS A 58 11.27 -2.38 19.65
CA LYS A 58 11.36 -0.93 19.64
C LYS A 58 9.98 -0.34 19.32
N ILE A 59 9.42 0.42 20.23
CA ILE A 59 8.12 1.09 20.08
C ILE A 59 8.38 2.57 19.85
N THR A 60 7.85 3.11 18.77
CA THR A 60 8.02 4.52 18.39
C THR A 60 6.68 5.19 18.12
N SER A 61 6.55 6.44 18.55
CA SER A 61 5.41 7.29 18.25
C SER A 61 5.65 8.03 16.94
N MET A 62 4.82 7.79 15.93
CA MET A 62 5.01 8.37 14.60
C MET A 62 4.17 9.62 14.36
N ILE A 63 2.91 9.61 14.77
CA ILE A 63 1.98 10.71 14.59
C ILE A 63 0.90 10.72 15.68
N SER A 64 0.47 11.90 16.07
CA SER A 64 -0.64 12.15 16.98
C SER A 64 -1.50 13.31 16.49
N SER A 65 -2.65 13.52 17.12
CA SER A 65 -3.52 14.68 16.85
C SER A 65 -2.91 16.02 17.23
N SER A 66 -1.84 16.01 18.03
CA SER A 66 -1.14 17.23 18.45
C SER A 66 -0.03 17.65 17.51
N ASP A 67 0.29 16.84 16.50
CA ASP A 67 1.38 17.12 15.58
C ASP A 67 0.96 18.06 14.45
N VAL A 68 1.83 19.00 14.14
CA VAL A 68 1.67 19.92 13.02
C VAL A 68 2.57 19.48 11.87
N LEU A 69 1.96 19.10 10.77
CA LEU A 69 2.70 18.62 9.61
C LEU A 69 3.24 19.77 8.76
N SER A 70 4.49 19.66 8.33
CA SER A 70 5.20 20.75 7.65
C SER A 70 4.56 21.20 6.32
N GLN A 71 3.92 20.28 5.59
CA GLN A 71 3.31 20.56 4.28
C GLN A 71 1.78 20.71 4.35
N SER A 72 1.18 20.44 5.50
CA SER A 72 -0.26 20.62 5.74
C SER A 72 -0.51 21.01 7.21
N PRO A 73 -0.14 22.22 7.61
CA PRO A 73 -0.18 22.63 9.02
C PRO A 73 -1.60 22.73 9.61
N SER A 74 -2.62 22.80 8.77
CA SER A 74 -4.04 22.78 9.19
C SER A 74 -4.63 21.38 9.32
N PHE A 75 -3.91 20.35 8.90
CA PHE A 75 -4.35 18.97 9.05
C PHE A 75 -4.21 18.54 10.50
N VAL A 76 -5.27 17.95 11.03
CA VAL A 76 -5.26 17.31 12.35
C VAL A 76 -5.49 15.82 12.15
N TYR A 77 -4.59 14.99 12.64
CA TYR A 77 -4.77 13.54 12.62
C TYR A 77 -5.93 13.16 13.55
N GLY A 78 -6.90 12.45 13.02
CA GLY A 78 -8.17 12.21 13.69
C GLY A 78 -8.04 11.35 14.94
N ALA A 79 -9.03 11.50 15.81
CA ALA A 79 -9.13 10.69 17.00
C ALA A 79 -9.64 9.28 16.67
N GLN A 80 -9.43 8.35 17.61
CA GLN A 80 -9.77 6.93 17.49
C GLN A 80 -9.31 6.33 16.15
N PRO A 81 -8.00 6.39 15.84
CA PRO A 81 -7.48 5.69 14.68
C PRO A 81 -7.62 4.18 14.88
N ASP A 82 -8.10 3.49 13.86
CA ASP A 82 -8.30 2.05 13.86
C ASP A 82 -7.61 1.44 12.63
N GLY A 83 -8.36 0.75 11.76
CA GLY A 83 -7.81 0.07 10.60
C GLY A 83 -6.94 0.97 9.73
N ALA A 84 -5.74 0.49 9.43
CA ALA A 84 -4.78 1.24 8.63
C ALA A 84 -4.17 0.39 7.50
N GLY A 85 -3.76 1.06 6.44
CA GLY A 85 -2.96 0.51 5.37
C GLY A 85 -1.69 1.34 5.18
N PHE A 86 -0.57 0.67 4.96
CA PHE A 86 0.71 1.33 4.74
C PHE A 86 1.35 0.85 3.45
N MET A 87 1.84 1.77 2.64
CA MET A 87 2.48 1.45 1.37
C MET A 87 3.55 2.48 1.00
N LYS A 88 4.42 2.11 0.08
CA LYS A 88 5.33 3.07 -0.53
C LYS A 88 4.53 4.09 -1.35
N ASP A 89 4.87 5.36 -1.26
CA ASP A 89 4.28 6.39 -2.12
C ASP A 89 4.76 6.19 -3.57
N PRO A 90 3.89 5.88 -4.53
CA PRO A 90 4.29 5.69 -5.92
C PRO A 90 4.73 6.99 -6.61
N ASN A 91 4.40 8.14 -6.03
CA ASN A 91 4.70 9.47 -6.58
C ASN A 91 5.87 10.16 -5.86
N GLY A 92 6.51 9.48 -4.92
CA GLY A 92 7.60 10.04 -4.13
C GLY A 92 8.57 9.00 -3.59
N ASP A 93 9.53 9.46 -2.82
CA ASP A 93 10.56 8.59 -2.21
C ASP A 93 10.12 7.99 -0.86
N GLY A 94 9.00 8.45 -0.33
CA GLY A 94 8.53 8.11 1.00
C GLY A 94 7.44 7.05 1.03
N TYR A 95 6.58 7.20 2.01
CA TYR A 95 5.51 6.23 2.29
C TYR A 95 4.18 6.96 2.49
N MET A 96 3.11 6.20 2.44
CA MET A 96 1.76 6.67 2.66
C MET A 96 1.03 5.72 3.59
N MET A 97 0.32 6.28 4.56
CA MET A 97 -0.57 5.57 5.46
C MET A 97 -2.00 6.07 5.26
N ILE A 98 -2.93 5.15 5.14
CA ILE A 98 -4.36 5.43 5.11
C ILE A 98 -4.93 4.88 6.40
N THR A 99 -5.74 5.66 7.11
CA THR A 99 -6.27 5.28 8.42
C THR A 99 -7.73 5.63 8.57
N ASN A 100 -8.52 4.69 9.06
CA ASN A 100 -9.86 4.95 9.56
C ASN A 100 -9.81 5.74 10.87
N HIS A 101 -10.80 6.59 11.05
CA HIS A 101 -11.09 7.24 12.33
C HIS A 101 -12.54 6.99 12.67
N GLU A 102 -12.79 6.29 13.77
CA GLU A 102 -14.13 5.94 14.19
C GLU A 102 -14.97 7.18 14.51
N ILE A 103 -14.36 8.18 15.13
CA ILE A 103 -14.99 9.48 15.32
C ILE A 103 -15.09 10.18 13.96
N LEU A 104 -16.30 10.64 13.65
CA LEU A 104 -16.65 11.32 12.41
C LEU A 104 -16.61 10.45 11.16
N GLN A 105 -16.38 9.15 11.30
CA GLN A 105 -16.38 8.20 10.17
C GLN A 105 -15.55 8.69 9.01
N SER A 106 -14.35 9.07 9.30
CA SER A 106 -13.44 9.66 8.34
C SER A 106 -12.28 8.72 8.03
N VAL A 107 -11.67 8.95 6.89
CA VAL A 107 -10.45 8.25 6.48
C VAL A 107 -9.41 9.30 6.13
N SER A 108 -8.32 9.31 6.87
CA SER A 108 -7.19 10.18 6.57
C SER A 108 -6.13 9.47 5.74
N ARG A 109 -5.30 10.29 5.12
CA ARG A 109 -4.09 9.87 4.43
C ARG A 109 -2.93 10.73 4.92
N VAL A 110 -1.87 10.07 5.36
CA VAL A 110 -0.65 10.73 5.84
C VAL A 110 0.52 10.29 4.98
N TYR A 111 1.28 11.25 4.48
CA TYR A 111 2.52 11.01 3.75
C TYR A 111 3.71 11.17 4.68
N PHE A 112 4.63 10.24 4.55
CA PHE A 112 5.88 10.19 5.29
C PHE A 112 7.05 10.35 4.32
N ASP A 113 8.10 10.99 4.75
CA ASP A 113 9.34 10.99 4.02
C ASP A 113 10.04 9.60 4.07
N LYS A 114 11.19 9.48 3.44
CA LYS A 114 11.98 8.24 3.42
C LYS A 114 12.48 7.80 4.80
N THR A 115 12.46 8.67 5.79
CA THR A 115 12.85 8.40 7.19
C THR A 115 11.66 8.08 8.09
N LEU A 116 10.46 7.95 7.51
CA LEU A 116 9.19 7.75 8.19
C LEU A 116 8.73 8.94 9.05
N LYS A 117 9.24 10.13 8.77
CA LYS A 117 8.70 11.35 9.38
C LYS A 117 7.43 11.78 8.64
N PRO A 118 6.30 12.01 9.34
CA PRO A 118 5.09 12.50 8.70
C PRO A 118 5.27 13.95 8.24
N ILE A 119 4.93 14.24 6.99
CA ILE A 119 5.17 15.55 6.36
C ILE A 119 3.89 16.22 5.86
N LYS A 120 2.90 15.45 5.44
CA LYS A 120 1.66 15.93 4.84
C LYS A 120 0.50 15.02 5.21
N GLY A 121 -0.69 15.58 5.40
CA GLY A 121 -1.93 14.82 5.61
C GLY A 121 -3.13 15.48 4.98
N ASP A 122 -4.12 14.69 4.63
CA ASP A 122 -5.43 15.11 4.18
C ASP A 122 -6.48 14.05 4.52
N TYR A 123 -7.77 14.41 4.40
CA TYR A 123 -8.87 13.47 4.53
C TYR A 123 -9.40 13.11 3.14
N ILE A 124 -9.40 11.83 2.79
CA ILE A 124 -10.00 11.31 1.57
C ILE A 124 -11.46 10.91 1.76
N VAL A 125 -11.87 10.68 3.01
CA VAL A 125 -13.26 10.62 3.45
C VAL A 125 -13.40 11.46 4.72
N ASP A 126 -14.32 12.39 4.75
CA ASP A 126 -14.43 13.39 5.80
C ASP A 126 -15.67 13.28 6.69
N GLY A 127 -16.31 12.14 6.70
CA GLY A 127 -17.46 11.86 7.54
C GLY A 127 -18.77 12.49 7.08
N ILE A 128 -18.79 13.12 5.90
CA ILE A 128 -20.04 13.66 5.37
C ILE A 128 -21.03 12.53 5.08
N GLY A 129 -22.17 12.62 5.74
CA GLY A 129 -23.33 11.80 5.44
C GLY A 129 -23.52 10.62 6.36
N GLY A 130 -23.18 10.80 7.61
CA GLY A 130 -23.61 9.96 8.75
C GLY A 130 -23.54 8.49 8.45
N MET A 131 -22.55 7.81 8.89
CA MET A 131 -22.53 6.38 8.79
C MET A 131 -21.85 5.82 9.96
N THR A 132 -22.00 4.69 10.04
CA THR A 132 -21.50 3.65 10.86
C THR A 132 -19.98 3.74 10.98
N ARG A 133 -19.46 3.60 12.14
CA ARG A 133 -18.02 3.63 12.43
C ARG A 133 -17.26 2.76 11.42
N LEU A 134 -16.24 3.32 10.83
CA LEU A 134 -15.28 2.59 10.01
C LEU A 134 -14.17 2.10 10.93
N CYS A 135 -14.14 0.80 11.19
CA CYS A 135 -13.19 0.21 12.10
C CYS A 135 -12.01 -0.42 11.38
N SER A 136 -11.88 -1.71 11.46
CA SER A 136 -10.76 -2.41 10.85
C SER A 136 -10.70 -2.24 9.33
N ALA A 137 -9.53 -2.40 8.73
CA ALA A 137 -9.36 -2.24 7.29
C ALA A 137 -8.24 -3.11 6.73
N THR A 138 -8.27 -3.28 5.42
CA THR A 138 -7.22 -3.98 4.66
C THR A 138 -6.84 -3.17 3.43
N LEU A 139 -5.56 -2.87 3.28
CA LEU A 139 -5.04 -2.31 2.03
C LEU A 139 -4.73 -3.44 1.04
N ALA A 140 -5.62 -3.64 0.09
CA ALA A 140 -5.37 -4.55 -1.03
C ALA A 140 -4.32 -3.96 -1.97
N THR A 141 -3.36 -4.76 -2.40
CA THR A 141 -2.30 -4.35 -3.32
C THR A 141 -2.14 -5.36 -4.46
N PRO A 142 -1.73 -4.91 -5.67
CA PRO A 142 -1.58 -5.82 -6.82
C PRO A 142 -0.58 -6.96 -6.56
N GLY A 143 0.48 -6.69 -5.80
CA GLY A 143 1.49 -7.70 -5.47
C GLY A 143 0.95 -8.86 -4.65
N ILE A 144 0.10 -8.59 -3.66
CA ILE A 144 -0.43 -9.57 -2.71
C ILE A 144 -1.78 -10.13 -3.18
N HIS A 145 -2.68 -9.25 -3.62
CA HIS A 145 -4.08 -9.59 -3.83
C HIS A 145 -4.45 -9.73 -5.32
N GLY A 146 -3.60 -9.27 -6.24
CA GLY A 146 -3.85 -9.28 -7.68
C GLY A 146 -4.74 -8.15 -8.18
N PHE A 147 -5.11 -7.21 -7.32
CA PHE A 147 -5.87 -6.00 -7.63
C PHE A 147 -5.52 -4.87 -6.66
N GLY A 148 -6.02 -3.67 -6.91
CA GLY A 148 -5.74 -2.48 -6.11
C GLY A 148 -4.63 -1.61 -6.72
N PRO A 149 -4.05 -0.67 -5.95
CA PRO A 149 -4.29 -0.51 -4.52
C PRO A 149 -5.72 -0.05 -4.19
N MET A 150 -6.31 -0.65 -3.17
CA MET A 150 -7.65 -0.33 -2.69
C MET A 150 -7.70 -0.50 -1.17
N PHE A 151 -8.13 0.51 -0.46
CA PHE A 151 -8.36 0.44 0.97
C PHE A 151 -9.78 -0.04 1.21
N LEU A 152 -9.90 -1.26 1.72
CA LEU A 152 -11.16 -1.91 2.06
C LEU A 152 -11.43 -1.72 3.54
N THR A 153 -12.60 -1.19 3.87
CA THR A 153 -13.06 -1.02 5.24
C THR A 153 -14.56 -1.26 5.32
N ALA A 154 -15.07 -1.49 6.49
CA ALA A 154 -16.50 -1.72 6.68
C ALA A 154 -17.02 -0.99 7.91
N GLY A 155 -18.32 -0.68 7.89
CA GLY A 155 -19.01 -0.11 9.03
C GLY A 155 -19.45 -1.18 10.01
N GLU A 156 -19.27 -0.93 11.31
CA GLU A 156 -19.66 -1.85 12.37
C GLU A 156 -20.97 -1.48 13.08
N SER A 157 -21.52 -0.30 12.85
CA SER A 157 -22.66 0.20 13.62
C SER A 157 -23.95 0.12 12.85
N GLY A 158 -24.65 -0.99 12.98
CA GLY A 158 -26.00 -1.18 12.45
C GLY A 158 -26.10 -2.05 11.21
N GLU A 159 -27.27 -2.58 11.00
CA GLU A 159 -27.56 -3.55 9.92
C GLU A 159 -27.46 -2.94 8.51
N GLU A 160 -27.53 -1.62 8.40
CA GLU A 160 -27.41 -0.89 7.14
C GLU A 160 -25.95 -0.56 6.74
N SER A 161 -25.00 -0.96 7.57
CA SER A 161 -23.58 -0.80 7.27
C SER A 161 -23.17 -1.60 6.04
N MET A 162 -22.19 -1.08 5.32
CA MET A 162 -21.68 -1.70 4.10
C MET A 162 -20.16 -1.68 4.08
N VAL A 163 -19.60 -2.44 3.15
CA VAL A 163 -18.17 -2.39 2.81
C VAL A 163 -17.91 -1.19 1.91
N HIS A 164 -16.80 -0.53 2.14
CA HIS A 164 -16.28 0.56 1.34
C HIS A 164 -14.97 0.16 0.67
N GLY A 165 -14.87 0.41 -0.63
CA GLY A 165 -13.61 0.34 -1.38
C GLY A 165 -13.16 1.75 -1.69
N ILE A 166 -12.05 2.17 -1.12
CA ILE A 166 -11.54 3.54 -1.23
C ILE A 166 -10.23 3.50 -2.02
N ASP A 167 -10.18 4.30 -3.09
CA ASP A 167 -8.92 4.52 -3.80
C ASP A 167 -7.98 5.37 -2.92
N PRO A 168 -6.80 4.85 -2.55
CA PRO A 168 -5.82 5.58 -1.74
C PRO A 168 -5.36 6.90 -2.36
N PHE A 169 -5.54 7.06 -3.66
CA PHE A 169 -5.14 8.26 -4.41
C PHE A 169 -6.28 9.23 -4.71
N SER A 170 -7.49 8.95 -4.20
CA SER A 170 -8.62 9.87 -4.33
C SER A 170 -8.23 11.27 -3.89
N LEU A 171 -8.70 12.27 -4.62
CA LEU A 171 -8.54 13.66 -4.23
C LEU A 171 -9.42 13.96 -3.02
N SER A 172 -8.95 14.79 -2.11
CA SER A 172 -9.74 15.26 -0.96
C SER A 172 -11.00 16.01 -1.36
N SER A 173 -11.05 16.52 -2.60
CA SER A 173 -12.24 17.15 -3.21
C SER A 173 -13.30 16.14 -3.67
N GLU A 174 -12.92 14.87 -3.86
CA GLU A 174 -13.82 13.80 -4.32
C GLU A 174 -14.46 13.05 -3.14
N LYS A 175 -15.03 13.81 -2.22
CA LYS A 175 -15.56 13.27 -0.95
C LYS A 175 -16.89 12.54 -1.09
N SER A 176 -17.29 12.13 -2.28
CA SER A 176 -18.55 11.44 -2.49
C SER A 176 -18.48 10.01 -1.94
N ARG A 177 -19.34 9.73 -0.98
CA ARG A 177 -19.52 8.37 -0.41
C ARG A 177 -20.09 7.37 -1.40
N LYS A 178 -20.93 7.83 -2.29
CA LYS A 178 -21.70 6.97 -3.21
C LYS A 178 -20.81 6.09 -4.05
N ASP A 179 -19.67 6.59 -4.46
CA ASP A 179 -18.75 5.88 -5.34
C ASP A 179 -17.83 4.88 -4.61
N ARG A 180 -17.87 4.88 -3.26
CA ARG A 180 -17.00 4.04 -2.43
C ARG A 180 -17.68 2.82 -1.85
N VAL A 181 -19.00 2.80 -1.84
CA VAL A 181 -19.78 1.70 -1.28
C VAL A 181 -19.79 0.52 -2.22
N LEU A 182 -19.63 -0.68 -1.68
CA LEU A 182 -19.65 -1.95 -2.41
C LEU A 182 -20.93 -2.75 -2.09
N PRO A 183 -22.09 -2.40 -2.67
CA PRO A 183 -23.38 -2.99 -2.30
C PRO A 183 -23.47 -4.47 -2.64
N ALA A 184 -22.68 -4.97 -3.58
CA ALA A 184 -22.61 -6.39 -3.92
C ALA A 184 -22.13 -7.28 -2.77
N LEU A 185 -21.48 -6.72 -1.76
CA LEU A 185 -21.04 -7.43 -0.55
C LEU A 185 -22.10 -7.46 0.55
N GLY A 186 -23.28 -6.90 0.28
CA GLY A 186 -24.40 -6.89 1.22
C GLY A 186 -24.30 -5.80 2.28
N LYS A 187 -25.22 -5.90 3.25
CA LYS A 187 -25.32 -5.02 4.41
C LYS A 187 -25.30 -5.86 5.67
N ALA A 188 -24.53 -5.45 6.64
CA ALA A 188 -24.46 -6.01 7.98
C ALA A 188 -23.62 -5.11 8.87
N SER A 189 -23.68 -5.29 10.17
CA SER A 189 -22.67 -4.72 11.06
C SER A 189 -21.35 -5.47 10.84
N MET A 190 -20.54 -4.96 9.94
CA MET A 190 -19.27 -5.56 9.52
C MET A 190 -18.13 -4.73 10.08
N GLU A 191 -17.08 -5.40 10.52
CA GLU A 191 -15.87 -4.69 10.98
C GLU A 191 -14.85 -4.54 9.86
N ASN A 192 -14.66 -5.58 9.05
CA ASN A 192 -13.65 -5.58 7.99
C ASN A 192 -14.10 -6.36 6.75
N ALA A 193 -13.41 -6.10 5.65
CA ALA A 193 -13.44 -6.90 4.43
C ALA A 193 -12.00 -7.28 4.05
N VAL A 194 -11.68 -8.55 4.20
CA VAL A 194 -10.32 -9.07 3.93
C VAL A 194 -10.30 -9.81 2.60
N PRO A 195 -9.60 -9.31 1.59
CA PRO A 195 -9.46 -10.02 0.33
C PRO A 195 -8.49 -11.20 0.46
N LEU A 196 -8.77 -12.26 -0.28
CA LEU A 196 -7.81 -13.36 -0.40
C LEU A 196 -6.57 -12.93 -1.16
N THR A 197 -5.44 -13.52 -0.82
CA THR A 197 -4.23 -13.38 -1.63
C THR A 197 -4.43 -14.02 -3.01
N LYS A 198 -3.74 -13.54 -4.03
CA LYS A 198 -3.81 -14.10 -5.39
C LYS A 198 -3.51 -15.60 -5.44
N ASP A 199 -2.60 -16.09 -4.59
CA ASP A 199 -2.24 -17.49 -4.55
C ASP A 199 -3.34 -18.36 -3.91
N ALA A 200 -4.01 -17.87 -2.88
CA ALA A 200 -5.16 -18.53 -2.27
C ALA A 200 -6.35 -18.58 -3.26
N SER A 201 -6.59 -17.51 -4.02
CA SER A 201 -7.62 -17.44 -5.05
C SER A 201 -7.37 -18.44 -6.17
N ASN A 202 -6.14 -18.58 -6.63
CA ASN A 202 -5.77 -19.53 -7.69
C ASN A 202 -5.89 -20.99 -7.24
N LYS A 203 -5.60 -21.31 -5.97
CA LYS A 203 -5.79 -22.67 -5.42
C LYS A 203 -7.28 -23.06 -5.37
N LYS A 204 -8.17 -22.09 -5.16
CA LYS A 204 -9.63 -22.35 -5.15
C LYS A 204 -10.16 -22.64 -6.53
N LYS A 205 -9.70 -21.95 -7.56
CA LYS A 205 -10.08 -22.23 -8.97
C LYS A 205 -9.67 -23.62 -9.41
N ARG A 206 -8.46 -24.07 -9.07
CA ARG A 206 -7.94 -25.43 -9.44
C ARG A 206 -8.68 -26.59 -8.78
N LYS A 207 -9.49 -26.37 -7.77
CA LYS A 207 -10.29 -27.41 -7.10
C LYS A 207 -11.72 -27.50 -7.66
N GLN A 208 -12.11 -26.62 -8.56
CA GLN A 208 -13.43 -26.58 -9.20
C GLN A 208 -13.40 -27.10 -10.65
N ASP A 209 -12.20 -27.34 -11.20
CA ASP A 209 -11.92 -28.03 -12.47
C ASP A 209 -11.57 -29.50 -12.21
#